data_d27f499611afde21175fd9176d17f802
#
_entry.id   d27f499611afde21175fd9176d17f802
#
_cell.length_a   1.000
_cell.length_b   1.000
_cell.length_c   1.000
_cell.angle_alpha   90.00
_cell.angle_beta   90.00
_cell.angle_gamma   90.00
#
_symmetry.space_group_name_H-M   'P 1'
#
loop_
_entity.id
_entity.type
_entity.pdbx_description
1 polymer ?
#
loop_
_entity_poly.entity_id
_entity_poly.type
_entity_poly.pdbx_seq_one_letter_code
_entity_poly.pdbx_strand_id
1 'polypeptide(L)'
;YVASVTSAYRRALDAYLRDPYNDNFELPDDVIEELSRTSHRHYSPGFYFGKEQAQQTPSHTYVRDWDFIGTVDSWENGVAHCTQRGKFAVGDSIEILQPDRSVVKLTPAWIENADGERVDATPHPMMQYTIPCETPLMAYSLIRMQKQ
;
A
#
# COMPACT_ATOMS: atom_id res chain seq x y z
N TYR A 1 7.29 0.75 3.27
CA TYR A 1 7.18 1.46 4.53
C TYR A 1 7.21 2.98 4.35
N VAL A 2 8.28 3.54 3.77
CA VAL A 2 8.44 5.00 3.61
C VAL A 2 7.27 5.63 2.85
N ALA A 3 6.87 5.06 1.72
CA ALA A 3 5.78 5.58 0.91
C ALA A 3 4.44 5.62 1.68
N SER A 4 4.04 4.52 2.33
CA SER A 4 2.79 4.47 3.10
C SER A 4 2.80 5.42 4.29
N VAL A 5 3.88 5.44 5.07
CA VAL A 5 3.98 6.33 6.23
C VAL A 5 3.98 7.80 5.80
N THR A 6 4.79 8.16 4.79
CA THR A 6 4.83 9.55 4.29
C THR A 6 3.48 9.95 3.68
N SER A 7 2.80 9.05 2.95
CA SER A 7 1.46 9.28 2.41
C SER A 7 0.45 9.56 3.54
N ALA A 8 0.43 8.72 4.58
CA ALA A 8 -0.47 8.86 5.71
C ALA A 8 -0.27 10.20 6.43
N TYR A 9 0.98 10.52 6.79
CA TYR A 9 1.29 11.80 7.47
C TYR A 9 0.97 13.02 6.60
N ARG A 10 1.26 12.95 5.29
CA ARG A 10 0.95 14.05 4.40
C ARG A 10 -0.56 14.26 4.26
N ARG A 11 -1.35 13.18 4.19
CA ARG A 11 -2.82 13.26 4.16
C ARG A 11 -3.39 13.84 5.44
N ALA A 12 -2.85 13.44 6.60
CA ALA A 12 -3.22 14.01 7.90
C ALA A 12 -2.95 15.51 7.94
N LEU A 13 -1.77 15.93 7.51
CA LEU A 13 -1.38 17.34 7.48
C LEU A 13 -2.24 18.14 6.51
N ASP A 14 -2.48 17.64 5.30
CA ASP A 14 -3.32 18.30 4.31
C ASP A 14 -4.78 18.42 4.80
N ALA A 15 -5.30 17.42 5.53
CA ALA A 15 -6.63 17.49 6.14
C ALA A 15 -6.70 18.57 7.22
N TYR A 16 -5.71 18.62 8.12
CA TYR A 16 -5.63 19.64 9.14
C TYR A 16 -5.50 21.05 8.56
N LEU A 17 -4.66 21.26 7.54
CA LEU A 17 -4.41 22.58 6.94
C LEU A 17 -5.60 23.15 6.15
N ARG A 18 -6.64 22.36 5.87
CA ARG A 18 -7.87 22.88 5.27
C ARG A 18 -8.66 23.79 6.22
N ASP A 19 -8.62 23.49 7.51
CA ASP A 19 -9.24 24.29 8.57
C ASP A 19 -8.45 24.15 9.88
N PRO A 20 -7.31 24.85 10.01
CA PRO A 20 -6.38 24.68 11.13
C PRO A 20 -6.90 25.26 12.46
N TYR A 21 -8.04 25.96 12.45
CA TYR A 21 -8.67 26.52 13.65
C TYR A 21 -9.92 25.74 14.08
N ASN A 22 -10.14 24.55 13.50
CA ASN A 22 -11.24 23.69 13.86
C ASN A 22 -10.91 22.92 15.13
N ASP A 23 -11.48 23.33 16.25
CA ASP A 23 -11.29 22.66 17.56
C ASP A 23 -11.85 21.21 17.57
N ASN A 24 -12.70 20.86 16.61
CA ASN A 24 -13.26 19.52 16.45
C ASN A 24 -12.61 18.75 15.29
N PHE A 25 -11.35 19.03 14.96
CA PHE A 25 -10.65 18.30 13.90
C PHE A 25 -10.54 16.82 14.27
N GLU A 26 -11.03 15.98 13.39
CA GLU A 26 -10.88 14.53 13.45
C GLU A 26 -9.98 14.04 12.31
N LEU A 27 -9.07 13.15 12.67
CA LEU A 27 -8.18 12.54 11.68
C LEU A 27 -8.99 11.59 10.78
N PRO A 28 -8.87 11.68 9.44
CA PRO A 28 -9.55 10.76 8.55
C PRO A 28 -9.19 9.28 8.84
N ASP A 29 -10.19 8.42 8.91
CA ASP A 29 -10.03 6.99 9.24
C ASP A 29 -9.03 6.28 8.33
N ASP A 30 -9.04 6.63 7.05
CA ASP A 30 -8.17 6.05 6.03
C ASP A 30 -6.67 6.36 6.23
N VAL A 31 -6.32 7.37 7.02
CA VAL A 31 -4.94 7.68 7.42
C VAL A 31 -4.41 6.62 8.39
N ILE A 32 -5.22 6.24 9.37
CA ILE A 32 -4.85 5.19 10.33
C ILE A 32 -4.76 3.83 9.64
N GLU A 33 -5.72 3.54 8.75
CA GLU A 33 -5.68 2.32 7.95
C GLU A 33 -4.41 2.24 7.08
N GLU A 34 -4.00 3.35 6.46
CA GLU A 34 -2.78 3.38 5.64
C GLU A 34 -1.54 3.00 6.44
N LEU A 35 -1.42 3.46 7.69
CA LEU A 35 -0.32 3.09 8.58
C LEU A 35 -0.31 1.58 8.91
N SER A 36 -1.49 0.96 9.03
CA SER A 36 -1.61 -0.47 9.31
C SER A 36 -1.21 -1.37 8.13
N ARG A 37 -1.17 -0.82 6.90
CA ARG A 37 -0.80 -1.54 5.67
C ARG A 37 0.71 -1.78 5.49
N THR A 38 1.51 -1.41 6.48
CA THR A 38 2.95 -1.68 6.49
C THR A 38 3.30 -2.62 7.64
N SER A 39 4.44 -3.31 7.54
CA SER A 39 4.95 -4.06 8.68
C SER A 39 5.34 -3.09 9.80
N HIS A 40 4.72 -3.21 10.96
CA HIS A 40 4.93 -2.32 12.08
C HIS A 40 4.87 -3.06 13.43
N ARG A 41 5.38 -2.46 14.49
CA ARG A 41 5.09 -2.86 15.85
C ARG A 41 3.78 -2.20 16.30
N HIS A 42 3.20 -2.68 17.40
CA HIS A 42 2.06 -1.97 17.99
C HIS A 42 2.37 -0.51 18.17
N TYR A 43 1.51 0.35 17.64
CA TYR A 43 1.67 1.79 17.77
C TYR A 43 1.42 2.22 19.21
N SER A 44 2.17 3.22 19.67
CA SER A 44 1.97 3.87 20.94
C SER A 44 2.19 5.38 20.77
N PRO A 45 1.59 6.21 21.63
CA PRO A 45 1.84 7.66 21.61
C PRO A 45 3.27 8.04 22.05
N GLY A 46 4.11 7.06 22.40
CA GLY A 46 5.46 7.31 22.93
C GLY A 46 5.39 8.17 24.19
N PHE A 47 6.20 9.22 24.27
CA PHE A 47 6.26 10.14 25.41
C PHE A 47 5.34 11.37 25.26
N TYR A 48 4.47 11.41 24.26
CA TYR A 48 3.64 12.59 23.94
C TYR A 48 2.71 13.00 25.08
N PHE A 49 2.18 12.03 25.82
CA PHE A 49 1.26 12.25 26.95
C PHE A 49 1.89 11.94 28.32
N GLY A 50 3.23 11.91 28.42
CA GLY A 50 3.96 11.63 29.64
C GLY A 50 4.65 10.27 29.67
N LYS A 51 5.47 10.04 30.70
CA LYS A 51 6.34 8.85 30.80
C LYS A 51 5.58 7.53 31.01
N GLU A 52 4.42 7.57 31.59
CA GLU A 52 3.68 6.37 32.03
C GLU A 52 3.07 5.60 30.86
N GLN A 53 2.88 6.24 29.71
CA GLN A 53 2.32 5.61 28.50
C GLN A 53 3.40 5.15 27.51
N ALA A 54 4.66 5.44 27.78
CA ALA A 54 5.75 5.25 26.84
C ALA A 54 6.22 3.80 26.68
N GLN A 55 5.97 2.95 27.65
CA GLN A 55 6.36 1.54 27.65
C GLN A 55 5.13 0.64 27.58
N GLN A 56 4.64 0.39 26.39
CA GLN A 56 3.98 -0.88 26.17
C GLN A 56 5.08 -1.93 26.12
N THR A 57 5.16 -2.77 27.15
CA THR A 57 6.08 -3.90 27.22
C THR A 57 5.69 -4.88 26.10
N PRO A 58 6.53 -5.13 25.14
CA PRO A 58 6.08 -5.60 23.85
C PRO A 58 6.01 -7.13 23.79
N SER A 59 5.03 -7.60 23.12
CA SER A 59 5.30 -8.74 22.26
C SER A 59 6.31 -8.26 21.21
N HIS A 60 7.46 -8.92 21.07
CA HIS A 60 8.46 -8.61 20.02
C HIS A 60 7.94 -8.88 18.60
N THR A 61 6.63 -9.06 18.46
CA THR A 61 5.96 -9.51 17.25
C THR A 61 5.60 -8.31 16.40
N TYR A 62 6.04 -8.34 15.15
CA TYR A 62 5.60 -7.40 14.13
C TYR A 62 4.22 -7.79 13.63
N VAL A 63 3.34 -6.82 13.49
CA VAL A 63 2.11 -6.93 12.72
C VAL A 63 2.48 -6.87 11.24
N ARG A 64 2.08 -7.88 10.46
CA ARG A 64 2.41 -8.01 9.04
C ARG A 64 1.22 -8.57 8.29
N ASP A 65 0.17 -7.80 8.22
CA ASP A 65 -1.09 -8.21 7.59
C ASP A 65 -1.11 -7.92 6.09
N TRP A 66 -0.09 -7.21 5.60
CA TRP A 66 0.06 -6.83 4.21
C TRP A 66 1.44 -7.21 3.67
N ASP A 67 1.45 -7.67 2.40
CA ASP A 67 2.67 -7.93 1.65
C ASP A 67 2.84 -6.90 0.53
N PHE A 68 4.07 -6.44 0.34
CA PHE A 68 4.49 -5.70 -0.84
C PHE A 68 4.78 -6.69 -1.96
N ILE A 69 4.00 -6.64 -3.06
CA ILE A 69 4.04 -7.66 -4.09
C ILE A 69 4.55 -7.16 -5.45
N GLY A 70 4.68 -5.85 -5.68
CA GLY A 70 5.20 -5.36 -6.94
C GLY A 70 5.25 -3.86 -7.06
N THR A 71 5.80 -3.40 -8.16
CA THR A 71 5.80 -2.00 -8.61
C THR A 71 5.21 -1.88 -9.99
N VAL A 72 4.53 -0.77 -10.27
CA VAL A 72 4.11 -0.39 -11.62
C VAL A 72 5.25 0.35 -12.29
N ASP A 73 5.69 -0.13 -13.44
CA ASP A 73 6.74 0.48 -14.24
C ASP A 73 6.16 1.45 -15.28
N SER A 74 5.05 1.05 -15.93
CA SER A 74 4.29 1.91 -16.84
C SER A 74 2.84 1.43 -16.93
N TRP A 75 1.98 2.28 -17.51
CA TRP A 75 0.61 1.96 -17.84
C TRP A 75 0.29 2.47 -19.26
N GLU A 76 -0.28 1.60 -20.08
CA GLU A 76 -0.65 1.93 -21.47
C GLU A 76 -1.93 1.19 -21.87
N ASN A 77 -2.88 1.93 -22.42
CA ASN A 77 -4.09 1.38 -23.06
C ASN A 77 -4.86 0.33 -22.22
N GLY A 78 -4.99 0.58 -20.91
CA GLY A 78 -5.73 -0.32 -20.02
C GLY A 78 -4.91 -1.48 -19.47
N VAL A 79 -3.58 -1.47 -19.66
CA VAL A 79 -2.65 -2.50 -19.18
C VAL A 79 -1.55 -1.87 -18.34
N ALA A 80 -1.32 -2.42 -17.16
CA ALA A 80 -0.19 -2.06 -16.31
C ALA A 80 0.97 -3.02 -16.52
N HIS A 81 2.16 -2.48 -16.78
CA HIS A 81 3.43 -3.20 -16.82
C HIS A 81 4.08 -3.12 -15.46
N CYS A 82 4.45 -4.26 -14.91
CA CYS A 82 4.82 -4.38 -13.51
C CYS A 82 6.05 -5.24 -13.29
N THR A 83 6.78 -4.95 -12.21
CA THR A 83 7.88 -5.78 -11.70
C THR A 83 7.46 -6.45 -10.39
N GLN A 84 7.59 -7.77 -10.33
CA GLN A 84 7.25 -8.59 -9.16
C GLN A 84 8.23 -8.37 -8.00
N ARG A 85 7.69 -8.32 -6.78
CA ARG A 85 8.41 -8.29 -5.49
C ARG A 85 7.90 -9.31 -4.49
N GLY A 86 6.69 -9.82 -4.71
CA GLY A 86 6.05 -10.88 -3.93
C GLY A 86 5.09 -11.66 -4.82
N LYS A 87 4.83 -12.91 -4.46
CA LYS A 87 3.94 -13.79 -5.24
C LYS A 87 2.48 -13.41 -5.00
N PHE A 88 1.70 -13.36 -6.08
CA PHE A 88 0.24 -13.32 -6.06
C PHE A 88 -0.31 -14.09 -7.28
N ALA A 89 -1.61 -14.34 -7.29
CA ALA A 89 -2.29 -15.12 -8.32
C ALA A 89 -3.44 -14.33 -8.96
N VAL A 90 -3.90 -14.81 -10.08
CA VAL A 90 -5.13 -14.33 -10.72
C VAL A 90 -6.30 -14.49 -9.75
N GLY A 91 -7.11 -13.44 -9.61
CA GLY A 91 -8.24 -13.41 -8.68
C GLY A 91 -7.91 -12.91 -7.27
N ASP A 92 -6.65 -12.72 -6.92
CA ASP A 92 -6.27 -12.05 -5.67
C ASP A 92 -6.66 -10.58 -5.70
N SER A 93 -7.18 -10.08 -4.58
CA SER A 93 -7.47 -8.65 -4.42
C SER A 93 -6.22 -7.89 -4.04
N ILE A 94 -5.81 -6.94 -4.86
CA ILE A 94 -4.62 -6.12 -4.68
C ILE A 94 -4.97 -4.64 -4.55
N GLU A 95 -4.12 -3.89 -3.87
CA GLU A 95 -4.17 -2.43 -3.81
C GLU A 95 -2.92 -1.83 -4.46
N ILE A 96 -3.11 -0.75 -5.21
CA ILE A 96 -2.04 0.00 -5.87
C ILE A 96 -2.01 1.41 -5.28
N LEU A 97 -0.99 1.69 -4.47
CA LEU A 97 -0.74 3.02 -3.92
C LEU A 97 0.07 3.84 -4.92
N GLN A 98 -0.51 4.93 -5.39
CA GLN A 98 0.10 5.81 -6.39
C GLN A 98 0.94 6.93 -5.75
N PRO A 99 1.90 7.54 -6.49
CA PRO A 99 2.69 8.68 -6.02
C PRO A 99 1.87 9.89 -5.59
N ASP A 100 0.69 10.10 -6.18
CA ASP A 100 -0.26 11.16 -5.79
C ASP A 100 -1.09 10.80 -4.55
N ARG A 101 -0.82 9.63 -3.95
CA ARG A 101 -1.48 9.09 -2.74
C ARG A 101 -2.87 8.51 -2.98
N SER A 102 -3.34 8.47 -4.21
CA SER A 102 -4.54 7.73 -4.56
C SER A 102 -4.30 6.22 -4.45
N VAL A 103 -5.35 5.47 -4.16
CA VAL A 103 -5.31 4.01 -4.05
C VAL A 103 -6.30 3.41 -5.04
N VAL A 104 -5.81 2.56 -5.92
CA VAL A 104 -6.63 1.77 -6.84
C VAL A 104 -6.74 0.35 -6.29
N LYS A 105 -7.98 -0.14 -6.11
CA LYS A 105 -8.26 -1.54 -5.76
C LYS A 105 -8.55 -2.31 -7.03
N LEU A 106 -7.90 -3.46 -7.19
CA LEU A 106 -7.97 -4.26 -8.40
C LEU A 106 -7.95 -5.75 -8.06
N THR A 107 -8.74 -6.51 -8.80
CA THR A 107 -8.65 -7.98 -8.85
C THR A 107 -8.33 -8.36 -10.29
N PRO A 108 -7.06 -8.68 -10.60
CA PRO A 108 -6.65 -8.96 -11.97
C PRO A 108 -7.40 -10.17 -12.55
N ALA A 109 -8.07 -9.99 -13.68
CA ALA A 109 -8.73 -11.08 -14.38
C ALA A 109 -7.73 -12.00 -15.11
N TRP A 110 -6.52 -11.51 -15.31
CA TRP A 110 -5.44 -12.25 -15.93
C TRP A 110 -4.07 -11.62 -15.58
N ILE A 111 -3.03 -12.46 -15.69
CA ILE A 111 -1.62 -12.06 -15.62
C ILE A 111 -0.94 -12.60 -16.88
N GLU A 112 -0.07 -11.80 -17.49
CA GLU A 112 0.74 -12.20 -18.64
C GLU A 112 2.22 -11.97 -18.33
N ASN A 113 3.06 -12.96 -18.65
CA ASN A 113 4.50 -12.87 -18.45
C ASN A 113 5.18 -12.06 -19.58
N ALA A 114 6.51 -11.88 -19.48
CA ALA A 114 7.29 -11.14 -20.48
C ALA A 114 7.30 -11.81 -21.88
N ASP A 115 6.99 -13.10 -21.96
CA ASP A 115 6.93 -13.86 -23.22
C ASP A 115 5.54 -13.76 -23.90
N GLY A 116 4.59 -13.01 -23.27
CA GLY A 116 3.22 -12.87 -23.79
C GLY A 116 2.31 -14.05 -23.44
N GLU A 117 2.69 -14.88 -22.48
CA GLU A 117 1.91 -16.06 -22.07
C GLU A 117 1.06 -15.73 -20.83
N ARG A 118 -0.19 -16.21 -20.81
CA ARG A 118 -1.06 -16.16 -19.63
C ARG A 118 -0.56 -17.11 -18.56
N VAL A 119 -0.43 -16.59 -17.34
CA VAL A 119 0.02 -17.34 -16.18
C VAL A 119 -0.95 -17.16 -15.02
N ASP A 120 -1.05 -18.18 -14.16
CA ASP A 120 -1.97 -18.15 -13.02
C ASP A 120 -1.41 -17.36 -11.84
N ALA A 121 -0.10 -17.15 -11.78
CA ALA A 121 0.57 -16.46 -10.67
C ALA A 121 1.93 -15.87 -11.10
N THR A 122 2.52 -15.07 -10.19
CA THR A 122 3.85 -14.45 -10.36
C THR A 122 4.89 -15.13 -9.43
N PRO A 123 5.37 -16.35 -9.75
CA PRO A 123 6.18 -17.13 -8.81
C PRO A 123 7.64 -16.70 -8.69
N HIS A 124 8.17 -15.97 -9.68
CA HIS A 124 9.60 -15.70 -9.78
C HIS A 124 9.94 -14.29 -9.31
N PRO A 125 10.96 -14.11 -8.44
CA PRO A 125 11.45 -12.80 -8.04
C PRO A 125 11.84 -11.96 -9.26
N MET A 126 11.45 -10.66 -9.24
CA MET A 126 11.73 -9.71 -10.33
C MET A 126 11.10 -10.05 -11.68
N MET A 127 10.15 -10.98 -11.71
CA MET A 127 9.40 -11.29 -12.94
C MET A 127 8.72 -10.03 -13.48
N GLN A 128 8.90 -9.78 -14.77
CA GLN A 128 8.13 -8.77 -15.50
C GLN A 128 6.79 -9.38 -15.89
N TYR A 129 5.72 -8.65 -15.62
CA TYR A 129 4.37 -9.10 -15.94
C TYR A 129 3.46 -7.93 -16.25
N THR A 130 2.34 -8.24 -16.90
CA THR A 130 1.28 -7.27 -17.16
C THR A 130 -0.04 -7.75 -16.58
N ILE A 131 -0.87 -6.78 -16.17
CA ILE A 131 -2.23 -6.99 -15.66
C ILE A 131 -3.19 -5.97 -16.25
N PRO A 132 -4.48 -6.33 -16.44
CA PRO A 132 -5.49 -5.37 -16.90
C PRO A 132 -5.79 -4.36 -15.79
N CYS A 133 -5.83 -3.10 -16.14
CA CYS A 133 -6.26 -2.02 -15.25
C CYS A 133 -6.82 -0.87 -16.07
N GLU A 134 -8.14 -0.67 -16.03
CA GLU A 134 -8.80 0.41 -16.78
C GLU A 134 -8.42 1.81 -16.24
N THR A 135 -8.16 1.90 -14.94
CA THR A 135 -7.71 3.14 -14.31
C THR A 135 -6.26 3.44 -14.68
N PRO A 136 -5.94 4.61 -15.22
CA PRO A 136 -4.57 5.02 -15.46
C PRO A 136 -3.72 4.96 -14.19
N LEU A 137 -2.54 4.35 -14.30
CA LEU A 137 -1.59 4.21 -13.20
C LEU A 137 -0.32 5.00 -13.48
N MET A 138 0.21 5.60 -12.42
CA MET A 138 1.50 6.29 -12.48
C MET A 138 2.63 5.27 -12.33
N ALA A 139 3.74 5.50 -13.04
CA ALA A 139 4.99 4.81 -12.77
C ALA A 139 5.41 4.96 -11.30
N TYR A 140 6.11 3.97 -10.77
CA TYR A 140 6.52 3.89 -9.35
C TYR A 140 5.39 3.68 -8.35
N SER A 141 4.16 3.41 -8.79
CA SER A 141 3.10 2.96 -7.90
C SER A 141 3.47 1.63 -7.24
N LEU A 142 3.06 1.46 -5.99
CA LEU A 142 3.39 0.28 -5.18
C LEU A 142 2.18 -0.66 -5.13
N ILE A 143 2.40 -1.92 -5.45
CA ILE A 143 1.37 -2.96 -5.41
C ILE A 143 1.51 -3.73 -4.11
N ARG A 144 0.40 -3.90 -3.41
CA ARG A 144 0.33 -4.60 -2.13
C ARG A 144 -0.91 -5.46 -2.03
N MET A 145 -0.87 -6.45 -1.17
CA MET A 145 -1.97 -7.39 -0.95
C MET A 145 -2.11 -7.68 0.54
N GLN A 146 -3.35 -7.77 1.01
CA GLN A 146 -3.63 -8.24 2.37
C GLN A 146 -3.41 -9.76 2.44
N LYS A 147 -2.76 -10.23 3.49
CA LYS A 147 -2.58 -11.67 3.75
C LYS A 147 -3.92 -12.32 4.04
N GLN A 148 -4.10 -13.48 3.47
CA GLN A 148 -5.24 -14.34 3.78
C GLN A 148 -4.99 -15.16 5.04
#